data_418c1ad2ea2dfd50055fbaf2d38849fa
#
_entry.id   418c1ad2ea2dfd50055fbaf2d38849fa
#
_cell.length_a   1.000
_cell.length_b   1.000
_cell.length_c   1.000
_cell.angle_alpha   90.00
_cell.angle_beta   90.00
_cell.angle_gamma   90.00
#
_symmetry.space_group_name_H-M   'P 1'
#
loop_
_entity.id
_entity.type
_entity.pdbx_description
1 polymer ?
#
loop_
_entity_poly.entity_id
_entity_poly.type
_entity_poly.pdbx_seq_one_letter_code
_entity_poly.pdbx_strand_id
1 'polypeptide(L)'
;MPYFISILFLIISFFAAPLVTIMIKPSTLLTSKILVFLTTAIVYIVFIRIWKIKIRFSQTFSFRKCLTYILLGLGIRYAHIIFFLLFPQAGMSMYSKLGLEYYEALLDTFKNPFVFVYLSFLGPVLEELFFRGKVLTAIQDKGGTTRAIIISALLFGITHMNPVQFISAMCLGLLCGYVYTITNDIKAPIIIHIANNLSSQLEALTLDSYSEYNRSFYGIMFSIAIGIAFLAYGIRQCVLDKNKNLEH
;
A
#
# COMPACT_ATOMS: atom_id res chain seq x y z
N MET A 1 -17.69 -2.47 -17.81
CA MET A 1 -16.66 -3.51 -17.84
C MET A 1 -15.58 -3.35 -16.75
N PRO A 2 -14.89 -2.20 -16.52
CA PRO A 2 -13.85 -2.11 -15.48
C PRO A 2 -14.35 -2.42 -14.07
N TYR A 3 -15.51 -1.91 -13.68
CA TYR A 3 -16.11 -2.19 -12.37
C TYR A 3 -16.45 -3.68 -12.19
N PHE A 4 -16.94 -4.34 -13.20
CA PHE A 4 -17.23 -5.78 -13.13
C PHE A 4 -15.97 -6.60 -12.88
N ILE A 5 -14.89 -6.33 -13.62
CA ILE A 5 -13.60 -7.03 -13.43
C ILE A 5 -13.02 -6.73 -12.04
N SER A 6 -13.13 -5.48 -11.56
CA SER A 6 -12.66 -5.12 -10.22
C SER A 6 -13.46 -5.83 -9.11
N ILE A 7 -14.79 -5.92 -9.26
CA ILE A 7 -15.66 -6.64 -8.31
C ILE A 7 -15.35 -8.13 -8.34
N LEU A 8 -15.22 -8.71 -9.53
CA LEU A 8 -14.86 -10.12 -9.69
C LEU A 8 -13.50 -10.44 -9.05
N PHE A 9 -12.51 -9.54 -9.22
CA PHE A 9 -11.21 -9.64 -8.55
C PHE A 9 -11.38 -9.66 -7.04
N LEU A 10 -12.16 -8.72 -6.46
CA LEU A 10 -12.41 -8.66 -5.02
C LEU A 10 -13.03 -9.95 -4.51
N ILE A 11 -14.07 -10.47 -5.20
CA ILE A 11 -14.74 -11.71 -4.81
C ILE A 11 -13.74 -12.88 -4.84
N ILE A 12 -12.98 -13.03 -5.92
CA ILE A 12 -12.02 -14.13 -6.05
C ILE A 12 -10.90 -13.98 -5.01
N SER A 13 -10.36 -12.78 -4.80
CA SER A 13 -9.31 -12.54 -3.79
C SER A 13 -9.80 -12.85 -2.38
N PHE A 14 -11.07 -12.54 -2.07
CA PHE A 14 -11.67 -12.83 -0.77
C PHE A 14 -11.82 -14.33 -0.49
N PHE A 15 -12.21 -15.12 -1.50
CA PHE A 15 -12.54 -16.54 -1.30
C PHE A 15 -11.39 -17.49 -1.66
N ALA A 16 -10.52 -17.14 -2.60
CA ALA A 16 -9.50 -18.06 -3.12
C ALA A 16 -8.50 -18.49 -2.02
N ALA A 17 -7.94 -17.55 -1.27
CA ALA A 17 -6.93 -17.86 -0.26
C ALA A 17 -7.49 -18.68 0.92
N PRO A 18 -8.63 -18.31 1.54
CA PRO A 18 -9.28 -19.17 2.54
C PRO A 18 -9.64 -20.56 2.02
N LEU A 19 -10.20 -20.66 0.80
CA LEU A 19 -10.57 -21.93 0.20
C LEU A 19 -9.36 -22.85 0.04
N VAL A 20 -8.27 -22.35 -0.53
CA VAL A 20 -7.02 -23.10 -0.70
C VAL A 20 -6.46 -23.53 0.66
N THR A 21 -6.51 -22.65 1.67
CA THR A 21 -6.07 -22.98 3.03
C THR A 21 -6.92 -24.10 3.66
N ILE A 22 -8.24 -24.07 3.48
CA ILE A 22 -9.14 -25.13 3.96
C ILE A 22 -8.86 -26.46 3.26
N MET A 23 -8.59 -26.45 1.95
CA MET A 23 -8.33 -27.65 1.16
C MET A 23 -6.99 -28.31 1.51
N ILE A 24 -5.93 -27.50 1.67
CA ILE A 24 -4.56 -28.02 1.90
C ILE A 24 -4.33 -28.34 3.38
N LYS A 25 -5.03 -27.67 4.31
CA LYS A 25 -4.90 -27.85 5.78
C LYS A 25 -3.44 -27.75 6.24
N PRO A 26 -2.78 -26.59 6.06
CA PRO A 26 -1.39 -26.43 6.43
C PRO A 26 -1.17 -26.69 7.93
N SER A 27 -0.06 -27.33 8.27
CA SER A 27 0.26 -27.78 9.64
C SER A 27 0.67 -26.66 10.60
N THR A 28 1.08 -25.50 10.06
CA THR A 28 1.53 -24.36 10.86
C THR A 28 0.92 -23.05 10.39
N LEU A 29 0.90 -22.05 11.28
CA LEU A 29 0.47 -20.69 10.94
C LEU A 29 1.34 -20.09 9.83
N LEU A 30 2.65 -20.35 9.85
CA LEU A 30 3.57 -19.86 8.82
C LEU A 30 3.24 -20.46 7.45
N THR A 31 3.05 -21.77 7.35
CA THR A 31 2.68 -22.44 6.07
C THR A 31 1.33 -21.95 5.56
N SER A 32 0.38 -21.68 6.47
CA SER A 32 -0.91 -21.06 6.12
C SER A 32 -0.72 -19.68 5.48
N LYS A 33 0.09 -18.82 6.10
CA LYS A 33 0.36 -17.46 5.58
C LYS A 33 1.10 -17.48 4.24
N ILE A 34 2.10 -18.35 4.09
CA ILE A 34 2.81 -18.52 2.81
C ILE A 34 1.83 -18.94 1.71
N LEU A 35 0.94 -19.86 2.01
CA LEU A 35 -0.08 -20.33 1.06
C LEU A 35 -1.04 -19.21 0.66
N VAL A 36 -1.49 -18.39 1.62
CA VAL A 36 -2.31 -17.20 1.37
C VAL A 36 -1.60 -16.23 0.44
N PHE A 37 -0.33 -15.90 0.71
CA PHE A 37 0.44 -14.97 -0.11
C PHE A 37 0.67 -15.49 -1.53
N LEU A 38 1.01 -16.77 -1.69
CA LEU A 38 1.18 -17.38 -3.01
C LEU A 38 -0.13 -17.37 -3.80
N THR A 39 -1.25 -17.75 -3.16
CA THR A 39 -2.56 -17.73 -3.79
C THR A 39 -2.97 -16.33 -4.23
N THR A 40 -2.75 -15.35 -3.35
CA THR A 40 -3.03 -13.93 -3.64
C THR A 40 -2.17 -13.44 -4.80
N ALA A 41 -0.86 -13.75 -4.81
CA ALA A 41 0.04 -13.40 -5.92
C ALA A 41 -0.44 -13.99 -7.25
N ILE A 42 -0.86 -15.27 -7.26
CA ILE A 42 -1.39 -15.93 -8.46
C ILE A 42 -2.65 -15.19 -8.95
N VAL A 43 -3.57 -14.85 -8.05
CA VAL A 43 -4.78 -14.10 -8.42
C VAL A 43 -4.42 -12.76 -9.07
N TYR A 44 -3.49 -11.97 -8.47
CA TYR A 44 -3.03 -10.72 -9.08
C TYR A 44 -2.44 -10.94 -10.47
N ILE A 45 -1.52 -11.90 -10.62
CA ILE A 45 -0.85 -12.20 -11.88
C ILE A 45 -1.86 -12.58 -12.96
N VAL A 46 -2.82 -13.44 -12.64
CA VAL A 46 -3.88 -13.86 -13.56
C VAL A 46 -4.69 -12.65 -14.03
N PHE A 47 -5.18 -11.81 -13.10
CA PHE A 47 -5.96 -10.63 -13.47
C PHE A 47 -5.14 -9.58 -14.25
N ILE A 48 -3.88 -9.36 -13.90
CA ILE A 48 -2.99 -8.47 -14.64
C ILE A 48 -2.79 -8.96 -16.09
N ARG A 49 -2.69 -10.29 -16.31
CA ARG A 49 -2.49 -10.90 -17.63
C ARG A 49 -3.74 -10.87 -18.49
N ILE A 50 -4.90 -11.25 -17.94
CA ILE A 50 -6.15 -11.30 -18.69
C ILE A 50 -6.70 -9.91 -19.04
N TRP A 51 -6.46 -8.91 -18.19
CA TRP A 51 -6.96 -7.55 -18.42
C TRP A 51 -6.03 -6.75 -19.33
N LYS A 52 -6.36 -6.70 -20.62
CA LYS A 52 -5.54 -6.11 -21.70
C LYS A 52 -5.47 -4.56 -21.68
N ILE A 53 -5.33 -3.95 -20.52
CA ILE A 53 -5.08 -2.51 -20.40
C ILE A 53 -3.58 -2.25 -20.35
N LYS A 54 -3.12 -1.28 -21.15
CA LYS A 54 -1.70 -0.90 -21.21
C LYS A 54 -1.31 -0.15 -19.93
N ILE A 55 -0.31 -0.65 -19.24
CA ILE A 55 0.30 0.01 -18.09
C ILE A 55 1.23 1.10 -18.59
N ARG A 56 1.22 2.27 -17.94
CA ARG A 56 2.01 3.43 -18.35
C ARG A 56 3.39 3.37 -17.69
N PHE A 57 4.43 3.53 -18.50
CA PHE A 57 5.83 3.60 -18.06
C PHE A 57 6.47 4.86 -18.64
N SER A 58 7.12 5.65 -17.81
CA SER A 58 7.98 6.74 -18.27
C SER A 58 9.35 6.21 -18.70
N GLN A 59 9.87 6.76 -19.78
CA GLN A 59 11.23 6.46 -20.25
C GLN A 59 12.30 7.09 -19.35
N THR A 60 11.99 8.25 -18.74
CA THR A 60 12.94 9.01 -17.93
C THR A 60 12.81 8.64 -16.46
N PHE A 61 13.81 7.96 -15.93
CA PHE A 61 13.94 7.67 -14.50
C PHE A 61 15.29 8.19 -14.00
N SER A 62 15.29 8.96 -12.93
CA SER A 62 16.50 9.51 -12.33
C SER A 62 16.56 9.20 -10.83
N PHE A 63 17.77 9.24 -10.27
CA PHE A 63 17.98 9.07 -8.81
C PHE A 63 17.15 10.08 -8.00
N ARG A 64 17.05 11.32 -8.45
CA ARG A 64 16.22 12.35 -7.81
C ARG A 64 14.74 11.94 -7.75
N LYS A 65 14.18 11.39 -8.84
CA LYS A 65 12.80 10.89 -8.84
C LYS A 65 12.63 9.72 -7.88
N CYS A 66 13.58 8.79 -7.85
CA CYS A 66 13.56 7.66 -6.92
C CYS A 66 13.54 8.15 -5.47
N LEU A 67 14.43 9.07 -5.09
CA LEU A 67 14.45 9.66 -3.76
C LEU A 67 13.14 10.39 -3.42
N THR A 68 12.59 11.15 -4.37
CA THR A 68 11.30 11.83 -4.20
C THR A 68 10.18 10.83 -3.87
N TYR A 69 10.12 9.69 -4.56
CA TYR A 69 9.10 8.66 -4.32
C TYR A 69 9.32 7.93 -2.98
N ILE A 70 10.57 7.70 -2.58
CA ILE A 70 10.89 7.16 -1.24
C ILE A 70 10.42 8.14 -0.16
N LEU A 71 10.70 9.42 -0.29
CA LEU A 71 10.24 10.45 0.66
C LEU A 71 8.71 10.51 0.74
N LEU A 72 7.99 10.35 -0.37
CA LEU A 72 6.53 10.26 -0.38
C LEU A 72 6.02 9.04 0.40
N GLY A 73 6.67 7.87 0.23
CA GLY A 73 6.34 6.65 0.96
C GLY A 73 6.58 6.78 2.47
N LEU A 74 7.70 7.35 2.88
CA LEU A 74 7.99 7.68 4.28
C LEU A 74 7.03 8.75 4.80
N GLY A 75 6.72 9.75 3.98
CA GLY A 75 5.81 10.84 4.34
C GLY A 75 4.41 10.34 4.69
N ILE A 76 3.82 9.50 3.85
CA ILE A 76 2.50 8.92 4.14
C ILE A 76 2.53 7.99 5.35
N ARG A 77 3.64 7.24 5.55
CA ARG A 77 3.82 6.36 6.71
C ARG A 77 3.79 7.14 8.02
N TYR A 78 4.47 8.26 8.11
CA TYR A 78 4.49 9.08 9.33
C TYR A 78 3.25 9.97 9.47
N ALA A 79 2.71 10.49 8.37
CA ALA A 79 1.51 11.33 8.43
C ALA A 79 0.24 10.58 8.87
N HIS A 80 0.13 9.26 8.59
CA HIS A 80 -1.07 8.49 8.97
C HIS A 80 -1.28 8.39 10.48
N ILE A 81 -0.26 8.66 11.30
CA ILE A 81 -0.37 8.74 12.77
C ILE A 81 -1.45 9.75 13.18
N ILE A 82 -1.65 10.82 12.40
CA ILE A 82 -2.74 11.79 12.62
C ILE A 82 -4.10 11.09 12.72
N PHE A 83 -4.33 10.06 11.90
CA PHE A 83 -5.59 9.33 11.93
C PHE A 83 -5.86 8.70 13.30
N PHE A 84 -4.84 8.09 13.92
CA PHE A 84 -4.99 7.48 15.25
C PHE A 84 -5.17 8.51 16.37
N LEU A 85 -4.68 9.75 16.18
CA LEU A 85 -4.96 10.84 17.10
C LEU A 85 -6.41 11.35 16.97
N LEU A 86 -6.94 11.40 15.75
CA LEU A 86 -8.31 11.84 15.49
C LEU A 86 -9.36 10.76 15.85
N PHE A 87 -8.96 9.49 15.76
CA PHE A 87 -9.83 8.33 16.02
C PHE A 87 -9.19 7.39 17.06
N PRO A 88 -9.06 7.82 18.32
CA PRO A 88 -8.33 7.05 19.34
C PRO A 88 -8.94 5.66 19.58
N GLN A 89 -10.26 5.49 19.39
CA GLN A 89 -10.92 4.19 19.51
C GLN A 89 -10.45 3.16 18.48
N ALA A 90 -10.08 3.59 17.28
CA ALA A 90 -9.47 2.71 16.27
C ALA A 90 -8.06 2.24 16.69
N GLY A 91 -7.30 3.12 17.36
CA GLY A 91 -6.02 2.76 17.98
C GLY A 91 -6.18 1.84 19.19
N MET A 92 -7.15 2.11 20.06
CA MET A 92 -7.42 1.29 21.26
C MET A 92 -7.79 -0.16 20.93
N SER A 93 -8.46 -0.42 19.81
CA SER A 93 -8.74 -1.79 19.37
C SER A 93 -7.47 -2.58 19.04
N MET A 94 -6.41 -1.91 18.59
CA MET A 94 -5.09 -2.54 18.38
C MET A 94 -4.36 -2.84 19.69
N TYR A 95 -4.63 -2.08 20.75
CA TYR A 95 -4.08 -2.29 22.11
C TYR A 95 -4.94 -3.19 22.98
N SER A 96 -6.07 -3.71 22.46
CA SER A 96 -6.81 -4.78 23.15
C SER A 96 -5.97 -6.05 23.23
N LYS A 97 -6.23 -6.92 24.23
CA LYS A 97 -5.51 -8.20 24.38
C LYS A 97 -5.48 -8.99 23.06
N LEU A 98 -6.60 -9.04 22.34
CA LEU A 98 -6.71 -9.70 21.04
C LEU A 98 -5.83 -9.03 19.96
N GLY A 99 -5.77 -7.69 19.99
CA GLY A 99 -4.91 -6.92 19.08
C GLY A 99 -3.43 -7.14 19.34
N LEU A 100 -3.01 -7.21 20.60
CA LEU A 100 -1.63 -7.50 20.98
C LEU A 100 -1.21 -8.91 20.58
N GLU A 101 -2.04 -9.93 20.86
CA GLU A 101 -1.78 -11.31 20.45
C GLU A 101 -1.67 -11.44 18.91
N TYR A 102 -2.56 -10.77 18.18
CA TYR A 102 -2.48 -10.71 16.72
C TYR A 102 -1.19 -10.02 16.24
N TYR A 103 -0.80 -8.94 16.91
CA TYR A 103 0.40 -8.18 16.58
C TYR A 103 1.67 -8.99 16.83
N GLU A 104 1.79 -9.69 17.96
CA GLU A 104 2.92 -10.59 18.27
C GLU A 104 3.03 -11.71 17.21
N ALA A 105 1.90 -12.34 16.86
CA ALA A 105 1.86 -13.34 15.80
C ALA A 105 2.25 -12.78 14.42
N LEU A 106 1.98 -11.50 14.17
CA LEU A 106 2.39 -10.79 12.97
C LEU A 106 3.89 -10.50 12.97
N LEU A 107 4.45 -10.06 14.11
CA LEU A 107 5.89 -9.82 14.29
C LEU A 107 6.72 -11.08 14.03
N ASP A 108 6.32 -12.22 14.60
CA ASP A 108 7.00 -13.50 14.33
C ASP A 108 6.92 -13.91 12.86
N THR A 109 5.84 -13.51 12.20
CA THR A 109 5.70 -13.75 10.76
C THR A 109 6.68 -12.88 9.95
N PHE A 110 6.90 -11.63 10.34
CA PHE A 110 7.85 -10.72 9.67
C PHE A 110 9.31 -11.16 9.81
N LYS A 111 9.66 -11.92 10.84
CA LYS A 111 10.99 -12.54 10.98
C LYS A 111 11.27 -13.58 9.88
N ASN A 112 10.23 -14.09 9.21
CA ASN A 112 10.42 -15.00 8.09
C ASN A 112 10.82 -14.24 6.82
N PRO A 113 12.00 -14.55 6.19
CA PRO A 113 12.50 -13.80 5.04
C PRO A 113 11.56 -13.80 3.84
N PHE A 114 10.85 -14.90 3.58
CA PHE A 114 9.88 -14.98 2.50
C PHE A 114 8.72 -14.00 2.71
N VAL A 115 8.16 -13.98 3.91
CA VAL A 115 7.06 -13.07 4.26
C VAL A 115 7.51 -11.62 4.20
N PHE A 116 8.69 -11.34 4.76
CA PHE A 116 9.30 -10.01 4.70
C PHE A 116 9.45 -9.51 3.25
N VAL A 117 10.03 -10.32 2.37
CA VAL A 117 10.21 -9.97 0.95
C VAL A 117 8.88 -9.82 0.23
N TYR A 118 7.92 -10.71 0.52
CA TYR A 118 6.59 -10.61 -0.09
C TYR A 118 5.89 -9.31 0.30
N LEU A 119 5.79 -9.00 1.58
CA LEU A 119 5.07 -7.83 2.08
C LEU A 119 5.78 -6.51 1.77
N SER A 120 7.13 -6.51 1.75
CA SER A 120 7.89 -5.29 1.45
C SER A 120 7.97 -4.97 -0.04
N PHE A 121 8.03 -5.97 -0.91
CA PHE A 121 8.38 -5.77 -2.32
C PHE A 121 7.39 -6.40 -3.29
N LEU A 122 7.16 -7.71 -3.23
CA LEU A 122 6.37 -8.42 -4.23
C LEU A 122 4.89 -8.02 -4.19
N GLY A 123 4.30 -7.99 -3.01
CA GLY A 123 2.91 -7.55 -2.80
C GLY A 123 2.69 -6.15 -3.35
N PRO A 124 3.43 -5.12 -2.89
CA PRO A 124 3.37 -3.77 -3.42
C PRO A 124 3.46 -3.68 -4.94
N VAL A 125 4.39 -4.41 -5.57
CA VAL A 125 4.52 -4.43 -7.03
C VAL A 125 3.25 -4.94 -7.70
N LEU A 126 2.74 -6.10 -7.27
CA LEU A 126 1.54 -6.71 -7.84
C LEU A 126 0.29 -5.84 -7.63
N GLU A 127 0.15 -5.27 -6.45
CA GLU A 127 -0.96 -4.38 -6.09
C GLU A 127 -0.97 -3.11 -6.94
N GLU A 128 0.18 -2.44 -7.10
CA GLU A 128 0.25 -1.25 -7.94
C GLU A 128 0.03 -1.55 -9.42
N LEU A 129 0.60 -2.65 -9.93
CA LEU A 129 0.34 -3.08 -11.31
C LEU A 129 -1.14 -3.33 -11.56
N PHE A 130 -1.86 -3.88 -10.58
CA PHE A 130 -3.29 -4.12 -10.71
C PHE A 130 -4.11 -2.85 -10.46
N PHE A 131 -3.99 -2.21 -9.27
CA PHE A 131 -4.87 -1.08 -8.92
C PHE A 131 -4.58 0.17 -9.74
N ARG A 132 -3.32 0.54 -9.98
CA ARG A 132 -2.99 1.74 -10.77
C ARG A 132 -2.86 1.41 -12.24
N GLY A 133 -2.15 0.32 -12.55
CA GLY A 133 -1.93 -0.09 -13.94
C GLY A 133 -3.19 -0.53 -14.66
N LYS A 134 -4.15 -1.17 -13.97
CA LYS A 134 -5.37 -1.71 -14.60
C LYS A 134 -6.64 -0.99 -14.17
N VAL A 135 -6.97 -1.02 -12.86
CA VAL A 135 -8.25 -0.49 -12.34
C VAL A 135 -8.35 1.02 -12.57
N LEU A 136 -7.38 1.79 -12.05
CA LEU A 136 -7.38 3.24 -12.18
C LEU A 136 -7.39 3.67 -13.64
N THR A 137 -6.50 3.11 -14.46
CA THR A 137 -6.41 3.44 -15.89
C THR A 137 -7.74 3.17 -16.60
N ALA A 138 -8.37 2.02 -16.37
CA ALA A 138 -9.65 1.67 -16.98
C ALA A 138 -10.82 2.58 -16.58
N ILE A 139 -10.81 3.07 -15.33
CA ILE A 139 -11.83 4.00 -14.84
C ILE A 139 -11.54 5.41 -15.37
N GLN A 140 -10.27 5.83 -15.41
CA GLN A 140 -9.85 7.14 -15.91
C GLN A 140 -10.27 7.35 -17.35
N ASP A 141 -10.10 6.34 -18.21
CA ASP A 141 -10.46 6.40 -19.62
C ASP A 141 -11.98 6.62 -19.87
N LYS A 142 -12.81 6.33 -18.87
CA LYS A 142 -14.28 6.41 -18.98
C LYS A 142 -14.95 7.43 -18.07
N GLY A 143 -14.34 7.78 -16.97
CA GLY A 143 -14.99 8.51 -15.89
C GLY A 143 -14.20 9.66 -15.28
N GLY A 144 -13.06 10.01 -15.87
CA GLY A 144 -12.19 11.09 -15.41
C GLY A 144 -11.25 10.71 -14.25
N THR A 145 -10.24 11.55 -14.09
CA THR A 145 -9.09 11.29 -13.21
C THR A 145 -9.46 11.21 -11.73
N THR A 146 -10.19 12.20 -11.20
CA THR A 146 -10.55 12.26 -9.77
C THR A 146 -11.36 11.04 -9.35
N ARG A 147 -12.36 10.66 -10.15
CA ARG A 147 -13.18 9.48 -9.91
C ARG A 147 -12.35 8.19 -9.92
N ALA A 148 -11.41 8.09 -10.85
CA ALA A 148 -10.53 6.93 -10.97
C ALA A 148 -9.62 6.78 -9.75
N ILE A 149 -9.05 7.87 -9.25
CA ILE A 149 -8.21 7.87 -8.04
C ILE A 149 -9.02 7.41 -6.83
N ILE A 150 -10.18 8.01 -6.58
CA ILE A 150 -11.00 7.71 -5.41
C ILE A 150 -11.47 6.25 -5.44
N ILE A 151 -12.03 5.78 -6.55
CA ILE A 151 -12.55 4.40 -6.65
C ILE A 151 -11.43 3.38 -6.55
N SER A 152 -10.29 3.60 -7.22
CA SER A 152 -9.15 2.70 -7.12
C SER A 152 -8.59 2.63 -5.68
N ALA A 153 -8.55 3.75 -4.95
CA ALA A 153 -8.11 3.80 -3.57
C ALA A 153 -9.09 3.09 -2.61
N LEU A 154 -10.40 3.28 -2.81
CA LEU A 154 -11.43 2.59 -2.03
C LEU A 154 -11.36 1.07 -2.23
N LEU A 155 -11.28 0.61 -3.49
CA LEU A 155 -11.17 -0.81 -3.80
C LEU A 155 -9.88 -1.41 -3.21
N PHE A 156 -8.77 -0.69 -3.27
CA PHE A 156 -7.51 -1.09 -2.65
C PHE A 156 -7.65 -1.21 -1.12
N GLY A 157 -8.27 -0.23 -0.45
CA GLY A 157 -8.53 -0.30 0.99
C GLY A 157 -9.37 -1.53 1.37
N ILE A 158 -10.43 -1.82 0.62
CA ILE A 158 -11.35 -2.94 0.86
C ILE A 158 -10.61 -4.29 0.83
N THR A 159 -9.59 -4.48 -0.01
CA THR A 159 -8.84 -5.74 -0.07
C THR A 159 -8.14 -6.12 1.23
N HIS A 160 -7.91 -5.18 2.12
CA HIS A 160 -7.24 -5.43 3.40
C HIS A 160 -8.16 -6.03 4.47
N MET A 161 -9.49 -5.95 4.30
CA MET A 161 -10.51 -6.56 5.18
C MET A 161 -10.36 -6.26 6.68
N ASN A 162 -9.64 -5.23 7.02
CA ASN A 162 -9.41 -4.74 8.37
C ASN A 162 -9.68 -3.24 8.40
N PRO A 163 -10.59 -2.74 9.26
CA PRO A 163 -10.97 -1.32 9.28
C PRO A 163 -9.80 -0.35 9.47
N VAL A 164 -8.81 -0.73 10.29
CA VAL A 164 -7.62 0.10 10.55
C VAL A 164 -6.72 0.12 9.30
N GLN A 165 -6.45 -1.04 8.72
CA GLN A 165 -5.67 -1.15 7.49
C GLN A 165 -6.40 -0.54 6.29
N PHE A 166 -7.75 -0.63 6.24
CA PHE A 166 -8.56 0.01 5.20
C PHE A 166 -8.23 1.49 5.04
N ILE A 167 -8.19 2.23 6.14
CA ILE A 167 -7.97 3.69 6.09
C ILE A 167 -6.53 3.99 5.69
N SER A 168 -5.55 3.32 6.28
CA SER A 168 -4.14 3.50 5.92
C SER A 168 -3.88 3.16 4.46
N ALA A 169 -4.45 2.05 3.97
CA ALA A 169 -4.35 1.63 2.58
C ALA A 169 -5.08 2.59 1.64
N MET A 170 -6.26 3.09 2.02
CA MET A 170 -6.99 4.10 1.24
C MET A 170 -6.18 5.39 1.10
N CYS A 171 -5.57 5.90 2.17
CA CYS A 171 -4.71 7.09 2.13
C CYS A 171 -3.49 6.88 1.22
N LEU A 172 -2.79 5.74 1.38
CA LEU A 172 -1.70 5.35 0.47
C LEU A 172 -2.22 5.22 -0.97
N GLY A 173 -3.41 4.65 -1.13
CA GLY A 173 -4.10 4.49 -2.40
C GLY A 173 -4.37 5.79 -3.12
N LEU A 174 -4.84 6.80 -2.40
CA LEU A 174 -5.07 8.16 -2.93
C LEU A 174 -3.76 8.81 -3.38
N LEU A 175 -2.71 8.75 -2.56
CA LEU A 175 -1.39 9.28 -2.89
C LEU A 175 -0.81 8.59 -4.14
N CYS A 176 -0.75 7.26 -4.15
CA CYS A 176 -0.25 6.47 -5.28
C CYS A 176 -1.05 6.73 -6.57
N GLY A 177 -2.39 6.81 -6.46
CA GLY A 177 -3.25 7.14 -7.59
C GLY A 177 -2.99 8.53 -8.14
N TYR A 178 -2.88 9.53 -7.26
CA TYR A 178 -2.55 10.91 -7.66
C TYR A 178 -1.18 10.98 -8.36
N VAL A 179 -0.13 10.42 -7.72
CA VAL A 179 1.23 10.46 -8.28
C VAL A 179 1.30 9.71 -9.62
N TYR A 180 0.65 8.54 -9.74
CA TYR A 180 0.57 7.81 -11.00
C TYR A 180 -0.06 8.65 -12.13
N THR A 181 -1.14 9.38 -11.84
CA THR A 181 -1.82 10.18 -12.86
C THR A 181 -1.03 11.40 -13.32
N ILE A 182 -0.20 11.99 -12.46
CA ILE A 182 0.63 13.16 -12.82
C ILE A 182 1.95 12.77 -13.46
N THR A 183 2.52 11.59 -13.09
CA THR A 183 3.81 11.12 -13.62
C THR A 183 3.68 10.24 -14.86
N ASN A 184 2.52 9.63 -15.07
CA ASN A 184 2.29 8.59 -16.06
C ASN A 184 3.32 7.44 -15.99
N ASP A 185 3.80 7.11 -14.77
CA ASP A 185 4.84 6.13 -14.55
C ASP A 185 4.49 5.20 -13.38
N ILE A 186 4.29 3.91 -13.67
CA ILE A 186 3.96 2.91 -12.66
C ILE A 186 5.08 2.69 -11.63
N LYS A 187 6.32 3.02 -11.96
CA LYS A 187 7.45 2.94 -11.03
C LYS A 187 7.26 3.86 -9.83
N ALA A 188 6.62 5.01 -10.03
CA ALA A 188 6.40 5.99 -8.96
C ALA A 188 5.55 5.41 -7.81
N PRO A 189 4.31 4.94 -8.03
CA PRO A 189 3.51 4.35 -6.95
C PRO A 189 4.13 3.06 -6.39
N ILE A 190 4.82 2.25 -7.21
CA ILE A 190 5.53 1.05 -6.73
C ILE A 190 6.59 1.44 -5.68
N ILE A 191 7.44 2.43 -5.97
CA ILE A 191 8.48 2.86 -5.03
C ILE A 191 7.89 3.48 -3.77
N ILE A 192 6.84 4.31 -3.90
CA ILE A 192 6.12 4.89 -2.77
C ILE A 192 5.59 3.78 -1.85
N HIS A 193 4.94 2.78 -2.42
CA HIS A 193 4.34 1.68 -1.68
C HIS A 193 5.39 0.79 -1.01
N ILE A 194 6.46 0.44 -1.73
CA ILE A 194 7.60 -0.30 -1.17
C ILE A 194 8.21 0.46 0.02
N ALA A 195 8.46 1.76 -0.11
CA ALA A 195 9.03 2.57 0.96
C ALA A 195 8.13 2.63 2.19
N ASN A 196 6.81 2.77 1.99
CA ASN A 196 5.82 2.72 3.07
C ASN A 196 5.82 1.37 3.80
N ASN A 197 5.76 0.25 3.05
CA ASN A 197 5.69 -1.09 3.65
C ASN A 197 7.01 -1.49 4.31
N LEU A 198 8.14 -1.21 3.66
CA LEU A 198 9.46 -1.51 4.21
C LEU A 198 9.70 -0.76 5.52
N SER A 199 9.37 0.53 5.58
CA SER A 199 9.51 1.31 6.81
C SER A 199 8.60 0.76 7.92
N SER A 200 7.36 0.38 7.60
CA SER A 200 6.44 -0.24 8.57
C SER A 200 6.96 -1.54 9.15
N GLN A 201 7.58 -2.41 8.32
CA GLN A 201 8.12 -3.68 8.79
C GLN A 201 9.41 -3.51 9.57
N LEU A 202 10.29 -2.57 9.18
CA LEU A 202 11.49 -2.24 9.93
C LEU A 202 11.14 -1.66 11.30
N GLU A 203 10.14 -0.78 11.38
CA GLU A 203 9.62 -0.31 12.66
C GLU A 203 9.14 -1.46 13.53
N ALA A 204 8.36 -2.40 12.97
CA ALA A 204 7.85 -3.54 13.69
C ALA A 204 8.96 -4.46 14.24
N LEU A 205 10.08 -4.59 13.54
CA LEU A 205 11.23 -5.40 13.98
C LEU A 205 12.10 -4.70 15.04
N THR A 206 11.99 -3.37 15.18
CA THR A 206 12.83 -2.55 16.10
C THR A 206 12.06 -2.01 17.31
N LEU A 207 10.87 -2.54 17.56
CA LEU A 207 9.84 -1.91 18.43
C LEU A 207 10.18 -1.73 19.89
N ASP A 208 11.14 -2.46 20.47
CA ASP A 208 11.45 -2.31 21.89
C ASP A 208 12.01 -0.91 22.24
N SER A 209 12.77 -0.30 21.33
CA SER A 209 13.30 1.05 21.50
C SER A 209 12.43 2.16 20.88
N TYR A 210 11.65 1.83 19.85
CA TYR A 210 10.80 2.79 19.14
C TYR A 210 9.46 3.06 19.86
N SER A 211 8.98 2.09 20.68
CA SER A 211 7.72 2.21 21.39
C SER A 211 7.71 3.34 22.43
N GLU A 212 8.83 3.58 23.12
CA GLU A 212 8.93 4.66 24.10
C GLU A 212 8.97 6.04 23.43
N TYR A 213 9.71 6.19 22.34
CA TYR A 213 9.80 7.46 21.60
C TYR A 213 8.45 7.85 20.99
N ASN A 214 7.74 6.93 20.34
CA ASN A 214 6.43 7.21 19.76
C ASN A 214 5.29 7.35 20.79
N ARG A 215 5.48 6.88 22.02
CA ARG A 215 4.53 7.16 23.12
C ARG A 215 4.68 8.57 23.65
N SER A 216 5.82 9.24 23.45
CA SER A 216 5.98 10.62 23.84
C SER A 216 5.19 11.54 22.91
N PHE A 217 4.50 12.54 23.48
CA PHE A 217 3.77 13.55 22.71
C PHE A 217 4.69 14.25 21.68
N TYR A 218 5.91 14.56 22.08
CA TYR A 218 6.89 15.21 21.20
C TYR A 218 7.33 14.30 20.04
N GLY A 219 7.52 13.01 20.28
CA GLY A 219 7.85 12.04 19.23
C GLY A 219 6.75 11.91 18.18
N ILE A 220 5.50 11.87 18.62
CA ILE A 220 4.32 11.85 17.74
C ILE A 220 4.26 13.14 16.89
N MET A 221 4.36 14.30 17.51
CA MET A 221 4.31 15.58 16.80
C MET A 221 5.46 15.73 15.80
N PHE A 222 6.65 15.29 16.16
CA PHE A 222 7.83 15.31 15.27
C PHE A 222 7.62 14.37 14.06
N SER A 223 7.13 13.15 14.27
CA SER A 223 6.85 12.20 13.21
C SER A 223 5.81 12.75 12.21
N ILE A 224 4.73 13.36 12.72
CA ILE A 224 3.71 14.01 11.89
C ILE A 224 4.31 15.17 11.09
N ALA A 225 5.10 16.03 11.73
CA ALA A 225 5.71 17.20 11.07
C ALA A 225 6.65 16.77 9.93
N ILE A 226 7.50 15.76 10.17
CA ILE A 226 8.38 15.18 9.14
C ILE A 226 7.54 14.55 8.02
N GLY A 227 6.51 13.78 8.37
CA GLY A 227 5.63 13.16 7.39
C GLY A 227 4.99 14.18 6.45
N ILE A 228 4.44 15.26 7.01
CA ILE A 228 3.85 16.36 6.22
C ILE A 228 4.91 17.06 5.36
N ALA A 229 6.11 17.31 5.89
CA ALA A 229 7.20 17.95 5.15
C ALA A 229 7.62 17.09 3.94
N PHE A 230 7.76 15.78 4.12
CA PHE A 230 8.10 14.85 3.04
C PHE A 230 7.00 14.77 1.97
N LEU A 231 5.73 14.74 2.38
CA LEU A 231 4.59 14.77 1.45
C LEU A 231 4.57 16.07 0.65
N ALA A 232 4.68 17.22 1.32
CA ALA A 232 4.66 18.54 0.68
C ALA A 232 5.82 18.68 -0.32
N TYR A 233 7.04 18.32 0.08
CA TYR A 233 8.19 18.32 -0.80
C TYR A 233 8.01 17.38 -2.00
N GLY A 234 7.66 16.13 -1.76
CA GLY A 234 7.55 15.13 -2.81
C GLY A 234 6.45 15.43 -3.82
N ILE A 235 5.27 15.87 -3.37
CA ILE A 235 4.18 16.30 -4.25
C ILE A 235 4.61 17.50 -5.09
N ARG A 236 5.23 18.52 -4.48
CA ARG A 236 5.76 19.68 -5.20
C ARG A 236 6.74 19.25 -6.31
N GLN A 237 7.68 18.34 -6.03
CA GLN A 237 8.63 17.86 -7.04
C GLN A 237 7.93 17.14 -8.20
N CYS A 238 6.95 16.28 -7.92
CA CYS A 238 6.17 15.59 -8.95
C CYS A 238 5.40 16.58 -9.85
N VAL A 239 4.81 17.63 -9.29
CA VAL A 239 4.10 18.68 -10.03
C VAL A 239 5.07 19.49 -10.90
N LEU A 240 6.23 19.88 -10.36
CA LEU A 240 7.24 20.60 -11.12
C LEU A 240 7.80 19.78 -12.30
N ASP A 241 8.02 18.50 -12.10
CA ASP A 241 8.47 17.60 -13.17
C ASP A 241 7.41 17.40 -14.24
N LYS A 242 6.12 17.37 -13.87
CA LYS A 242 5.01 17.34 -14.82
C LYS A 242 4.98 18.60 -15.69
N ASN A 243 5.09 19.78 -15.08
CA ASN A 243 5.01 21.06 -15.80
C ASN A 243 6.17 21.20 -16.81
N LYS A 244 7.40 20.83 -16.43
CA LYS A 244 8.55 20.80 -17.36
C LYS A 244 8.33 19.90 -18.57
N ASN A 245 7.64 18.75 -18.41
CA ASN A 245 7.34 17.86 -19.52
C ASN A 245 6.22 18.36 -20.45
N LEU A 246 5.50 19.41 -20.07
CA LEU A 246 4.46 20.06 -20.91
C LEU A 246 5.02 21.24 -21.70
N GLU A 247 6.20 21.75 -21.34
CA GLU A 247 6.89 22.86 -22.01
C GLU A 247 7.82 22.39 -23.15
N HIS A 248 8.02 21.10 -23.28
CA HIS A 248 8.80 20.42 -24.33
C HIS A 248 7.91 19.51 -25.20
#